data_c97610cbd82396ea0f1f39e86ae7c4e9
#
_entry.id   c97610cbd82396ea0f1f39e86ae7c4e9
#
_cell.length_a   1.000
_cell.length_b   1.000
_cell.length_c   1.000
_cell.angle_alpha   90.00
_cell.angle_beta   90.00
_cell.angle_gamma   90.00
#
_symmetry.space_group_name_H-M   'P 1'
#
loop_
_entity.id
_entity.type
_entity.pdbx_description
1 polymer ?
#
loop_
_entity_poly.entity_id
_entity_poly.type
_entity_poly.pdbx_seq_one_letter_code
_entity_poly.pdbx_strand_id
1 'polypeptide(L)'
;MALLAARDLSKAHASNPLFERLSITFEPGERVGLIGPNGGGKTTLLKILAGVETADSGTVERARHASLAYLPQVDVFPADATAEGSLLEALRSHELEEHEGPVRARKMLRRLGFEPGDQQVSTLSGGWRKRLAIGCALVQEPDLLLMDEPTNHLDLAGIEWLERFLARSRFSFVLTSHDRYFLERVANRIVEINPRYPEGFLSVNGHYSDFLEKREAFLQTQDAQRQALANEVRREIEWLRRGPKARSSKAGYRIAEAHRKIGELS
;
A
#
# COMPACT_ATOMS: atom_id res chain seq x y z
N MET A 1 -14.01 -12.89 5.72
CA MET A 1 -12.91 -13.77 5.24
C MET A 1 -12.02 -12.92 4.35
N ALA A 2 -10.74 -12.79 4.68
CA ALA A 2 -9.83 -11.91 3.96
C ALA A 2 -9.73 -12.28 2.47
N LEU A 3 -9.64 -11.29 1.59
CA LEU A 3 -9.38 -11.47 0.16
C LEU A 3 -7.92 -11.82 -0.08
N LEU A 4 -7.03 -11.16 0.67
CA LEU A 4 -5.58 -11.30 0.56
C LEU A 4 -4.95 -11.11 1.94
N ALA A 5 -3.99 -11.95 2.31
CA ALA A 5 -3.22 -11.84 3.53
C ALA A 5 -1.73 -11.97 3.22
N ALA A 6 -0.95 -11.03 3.72
CA ALA A 6 0.50 -11.09 3.74
C ALA A 6 0.94 -11.44 5.15
N ARG A 7 1.88 -12.38 5.31
CA ARG A 7 2.39 -12.84 6.60
C ARG A 7 3.91 -12.78 6.63
N ASP A 8 4.45 -12.06 7.60
CA ASP A 8 5.89 -11.94 7.89
C ASP A 8 6.73 -11.59 6.66
N LEU A 9 6.18 -10.76 5.75
CA LEU A 9 6.87 -10.36 4.54
C LEU A 9 8.08 -9.50 4.85
N SER A 10 9.22 -9.87 4.29
CA SER A 10 10.43 -9.05 4.32
C SER A 10 10.96 -8.86 2.91
N LYS A 11 11.45 -7.67 2.63
CA LYS A 11 12.07 -7.32 1.36
C LYS A 11 13.13 -6.26 1.57
N ALA A 12 14.29 -6.46 0.91
CA ALA A 12 15.36 -5.49 0.86
C ALA A 12 15.75 -5.18 -0.58
N HIS A 13 16.20 -3.96 -0.83
CA HIS A 13 16.89 -3.58 -2.06
C HIS A 13 18.39 -3.41 -1.75
N ALA A 14 19.21 -4.29 -2.31
CA ALA A 14 20.61 -4.43 -1.96
C ALA A 14 20.79 -4.60 -0.44
N SER A 15 21.39 -3.64 0.26
CA SER A 15 21.57 -3.66 1.73
C SER A 15 20.52 -2.86 2.50
N ASN A 16 19.57 -2.20 1.82
CA ASN A 16 18.57 -1.38 2.48
C ASN A 16 17.25 -2.13 2.64
N PRO A 17 16.81 -2.46 3.87
CA PRO A 17 15.51 -3.06 4.10
C PRO A 17 14.40 -2.07 3.73
N LEU A 18 13.41 -2.54 2.96
CA LEU A 18 12.21 -1.79 2.63
C LEU A 18 11.16 -2.01 3.72
N PHE A 19 10.96 -3.25 4.11
CA PHE A 19 10.13 -3.67 5.23
C PHE A 19 10.58 -5.04 5.74
N GLU A 20 10.35 -5.27 7.04
CA GLU A 20 10.71 -6.51 7.73
C GLU A 20 9.50 -7.04 8.49
N ARG A 21 9.21 -8.35 8.32
CA ARG A 21 8.13 -9.08 9.00
C ARG A 21 6.77 -8.38 8.95
N LEU A 22 6.47 -7.70 7.83
CA LEU A 22 5.22 -7.00 7.61
C LEU A 22 4.08 -8.02 7.45
N SER A 23 3.05 -7.92 8.29
CA SER A 23 1.87 -8.78 8.23
C SER A 23 0.62 -7.91 8.12
N ILE A 24 -0.09 -8.02 6.99
CA ILE A 24 -1.26 -7.20 6.69
C ILE A 24 -2.32 -8.02 5.95
N THR A 25 -3.59 -7.73 6.24
CA THR A 25 -4.74 -8.38 5.60
C THR A 25 -5.62 -7.34 4.92
N PHE A 26 -6.29 -7.77 3.85
CA PHE A 26 -7.25 -6.98 3.09
C PHE A 26 -8.59 -7.72 3.02
N GLU A 27 -9.64 -7.07 3.51
CA GLU A 27 -10.98 -7.62 3.63
C GLU A 27 -11.92 -7.11 2.52
N PRO A 28 -13.02 -7.82 2.23
CA PRO A 28 -14.04 -7.32 1.31
C PRO A 28 -14.59 -5.95 1.73
N GLY A 29 -14.71 -5.04 0.75
CA GLY A 29 -15.21 -3.68 0.97
C GLY A 29 -14.17 -2.69 1.49
N GLU A 30 -12.94 -3.13 1.76
CA GLU A 30 -11.87 -2.21 2.13
C GLU A 30 -11.38 -1.39 0.93
N ARG A 31 -11.16 -0.11 1.18
CA ARG A 31 -10.61 0.88 0.26
C ARG A 31 -9.37 1.48 0.89
N VAL A 32 -8.24 0.84 0.62
CA VAL A 32 -7.01 1.13 1.34
C VAL A 32 -6.16 2.14 0.58
N GLY A 33 -5.82 3.24 1.24
CA GLY A 33 -4.77 4.17 0.83
C GLY A 33 -3.44 3.74 1.44
N LEU A 34 -2.49 3.31 0.60
CA LEU A 34 -1.15 2.90 1.01
C LEU A 34 -0.19 4.08 0.84
N ILE A 35 0.32 4.60 1.95
CA ILE A 35 1.21 5.75 1.98
C ILE A 35 2.55 5.42 2.63
N GLY A 36 3.48 6.35 2.59
CA GLY A 36 4.82 6.22 3.19
C GLY A 36 5.87 7.01 2.40
N PRO A 37 7.11 7.06 2.87
CA PRO A 37 8.18 7.80 2.22
C PRO A 37 8.49 7.28 0.80
N ASN A 38 9.09 8.14 -0.02
CA ASN A 38 9.61 7.70 -1.32
C ASN A 38 10.73 6.68 -1.09
N GLY A 39 10.72 5.60 -1.89
CA GLY A 39 11.63 4.47 -1.68
C GLY A 39 11.27 3.57 -0.49
N GLY A 40 10.18 3.83 0.24
CA GLY A 40 9.73 3.03 1.39
C GLY A 40 9.05 1.70 1.04
N GLY A 41 9.15 1.21 -0.20
CA GLY A 41 8.70 -0.13 -0.57
C GLY A 41 7.22 -0.25 -0.97
N LYS A 42 6.45 0.86 -1.11
CA LYS A 42 5.02 0.82 -1.49
C LYS A 42 4.77 0.05 -2.79
N THR A 43 5.44 0.46 -3.87
CA THR A 43 5.37 -0.22 -5.18
C THR A 43 5.81 -1.68 -5.09
N THR A 44 6.89 -1.95 -4.37
CA THR A 44 7.41 -3.30 -4.15
C THR A 44 6.41 -4.17 -3.40
N LEU A 45 5.77 -3.62 -2.35
CA LEU A 45 4.72 -4.34 -1.64
C LEU A 45 3.53 -4.65 -2.57
N LEU A 46 3.05 -3.68 -3.35
CA LEU A 46 1.95 -3.92 -4.32
C LEU A 46 2.33 -5.00 -5.33
N LYS A 47 3.56 -5.00 -5.86
CA LYS A 47 4.04 -6.04 -6.78
C LYS A 47 4.12 -7.42 -6.13
N ILE A 48 4.56 -7.51 -4.87
CA ILE A 48 4.59 -8.77 -4.12
C ILE A 48 3.17 -9.27 -3.88
N LEU A 49 2.25 -8.41 -3.46
CA LEU A 49 0.84 -8.74 -3.26
C LEU A 49 0.16 -9.20 -4.55
N ALA A 50 0.58 -8.61 -5.70
CA ALA A 50 0.11 -9.00 -7.03
C ALA A 50 0.76 -10.29 -7.57
N GLY A 51 1.80 -10.82 -6.92
CA GLY A 51 2.57 -11.96 -7.42
C GLY A 51 3.50 -11.64 -8.59
N VAL A 52 3.75 -10.35 -8.86
CA VAL A 52 4.67 -9.87 -9.92
C VAL A 52 6.12 -9.90 -9.45
N GLU A 53 6.33 -9.75 -8.15
CA GLU A 53 7.66 -9.79 -7.52
C GLU A 53 7.62 -10.73 -6.32
N THR A 54 8.75 -11.38 -5.99
CA THR A 54 8.87 -12.28 -4.84
C THR A 54 9.40 -11.52 -3.62
N ALA A 55 8.84 -11.82 -2.44
CA ALA A 55 9.43 -11.41 -1.18
C ALA A 55 10.72 -12.20 -0.89
N ASP A 56 11.59 -11.65 -0.05
CA ASP A 56 12.79 -12.36 0.42
C ASP A 56 12.42 -13.39 1.49
N SER A 57 11.37 -13.12 2.28
CA SER A 57 10.77 -14.07 3.23
C SER A 57 9.29 -13.75 3.45
N GLY A 58 8.57 -14.68 4.08
CA GLY A 58 7.13 -14.59 4.32
C GLY A 58 6.29 -15.16 3.19
N THR A 59 4.97 -15.03 3.31
CA THR A 59 4.00 -15.60 2.35
C THR A 59 2.88 -14.63 2.05
N VAL A 60 2.34 -14.75 0.84
CA VAL A 60 1.08 -14.08 0.43
C VAL A 60 0.04 -15.16 0.15
N GLU A 61 -1.05 -15.09 0.87
CA GLU A 61 -2.18 -16.01 0.74
C GLU A 61 -3.38 -15.27 0.17
N ARG A 62 -3.89 -15.73 -0.96
CA ARG A 62 -5.11 -15.23 -1.58
C ARG A 62 -6.27 -16.20 -1.32
N ALA A 63 -7.45 -15.67 -1.01
CA ALA A 63 -8.65 -16.49 -0.90
C ALA A 63 -8.90 -17.25 -2.22
N ARG A 64 -9.30 -18.51 -2.13
CA ARG A 64 -9.36 -19.46 -3.25
C ARG A 64 -10.19 -18.93 -4.45
N HIS A 65 -11.22 -18.13 -4.18
CA HIS A 65 -12.13 -17.60 -5.20
C HIS A 65 -11.97 -16.10 -5.43
N ALA A 66 -11.01 -15.44 -4.75
CA ALA A 66 -10.80 -14.02 -4.94
C ALA A 66 -10.00 -13.77 -6.23
N SER A 67 -10.56 -12.96 -7.11
CA SER A 67 -9.88 -12.43 -8.29
C SER A 67 -9.10 -11.17 -7.93
N LEU A 68 -7.89 -11.04 -8.48
CA LEU A 68 -7.00 -9.92 -8.21
C LEU A 68 -6.50 -9.35 -9.53
N ALA A 69 -6.56 -8.02 -9.65
CA ALA A 69 -5.93 -7.30 -10.75
C ALA A 69 -4.92 -6.28 -10.21
N TYR A 70 -3.88 -6.01 -11.01
CA TYR A 70 -2.84 -5.04 -10.66
C TYR A 70 -2.68 -4.01 -11.77
N LEU A 71 -2.76 -2.74 -11.41
CA LEU A 71 -2.46 -1.59 -12.25
C LEU A 71 -1.08 -1.04 -11.88
N PRO A 72 -0.07 -1.21 -12.73
CA PRO A 72 1.27 -0.66 -12.46
C PRO A 72 1.32 0.86 -12.61
N GLN A 73 2.36 1.47 -12.06
CA GLN A 73 2.60 2.91 -12.17
C GLN A 73 2.75 3.35 -13.62
N VAL A 74 3.48 2.58 -14.43
CA VAL A 74 3.72 2.86 -15.85
C VAL A 74 2.83 1.98 -16.71
N ASP A 75 2.03 2.62 -17.57
CA ASP A 75 1.14 1.91 -18.49
C ASP A 75 1.92 1.53 -19.76
N VAL A 76 2.00 0.23 -20.04
CA VAL A 76 2.67 -0.31 -21.21
C VAL A 76 1.63 -0.90 -22.16
N PHE A 77 1.57 -0.35 -23.37
CA PHE A 77 0.73 -0.85 -24.43
C PHE A 77 1.59 -1.14 -25.68
N PRO A 78 1.29 -2.19 -26.47
CA PRO A 78 1.91 -2.39 -27.77
C PRO A 78 1.73 -1.18 -28.69
N ALA A 79 2.66 -0.94 -29.59
CA ALA A 79 2.65 0.24 -30.47
C ALA A 79 1.43 0.29 -31.39
N ASP A 80 0.92 -0.88 -31.78
CA ASP A 80 -0.23 -1.10 -32.65
C ASP A 80 -1.53 -1.39 -31.92
N ALA A 81 -1.51 -1.27 -30.58
CA ALA A 81 -2.68 -1.57 -29.76
C ALA A 81 -3.83 -0.59 -30.03
N THR A 82 -5.04 -1.13 -30.10
CA THR A 82 -6.28 -0.36 -30.07
C THR A 82 -6.90 -0.39 -28.66
N ALA A 83 -7.78 0.55 -28.37
CA ALA A 83 -8.44 0.60 -27.07
C ALA A 83 -9.29 -0.66 -26.81
N GLU A 84 -10.06 -1.13 -27.79
CA GLU A 84 -10.84 -2.37 -27.68
C GLU A 84 -9.92 -3.59 -27.60
N GLY A 85 -8.87 -3.65 -28.46
CA GLY A 85 -7.89 -4.73 -28.45
C GLY A 85 -7.17 -4.89 -27.10
N SER A 86 -6.83 -3.79 -26.44
CA SER A 86 -6.19 -3.81 -25.11
C SER A 86 -7.10 -4.42 -24.04
N LEU A 87 -8.40 -4.12 -24.08
CA LEU A 87 -9.39 -4.72 -23.17
C LEU A 87 -9.59 -6.22 -23.45
N LEU A 88 -9.63 -6.61 -24.72
CA LEU A 88 -9.73 -8.03 -25.11
C LEU A 88 -8.48 -8.80 -24.69
N GLU A 89 -7.29 -8.20 -24.82
CA GLU A 89 -6.04 -8.81 -24.37
C GLU A 89 -6.06 -9.05 -22.84
N ALA A 90 -6.56 -8.07 -22.06
CA ALA A 90 -6.70 -8.20 -20.62
C ALA A 90 -7.66 -9.33 -20.19
N LEU A 91 -8.57 -9.74 -21.07
CA LEU A 91 -9.52 -10.83 -20.83
C LEU A 91 -9.01 -12.21 -21.28
N ARG A 92 -7.88 -12.29 -21.99
CA ARG A 92 -7.38 -13.57 -22.56
C ARG A 92 -7.11 -14.66 -21.53
N SER A 93 -6.75 -14.30 -20.32
CA SER A 93 -6.51 -15.27 -19.23
C SER A 93 -7.80 -15.80 -18.58
N HIS A 94 -8.96 -15.30 -19.00
CA HIS A 94 -10.26 -15.69 -18.45
C HIS A 94 -10.92 -16.68 -19.41
N GLU A 95 -11.46 -17.76 -18.86
CA GLU A 95 -12.27 -18.72 -19.61
C GLU A 95 -13.65 -18.08 -19.91
N LEU A 96 -13.70 -17.27 -20.97
CA LEU A 96 -14.92 -16.63 -21.45
C LEU A 96 -15.41 -17.30 -22.72
N GLU A 97 -16.71 -17.33 -22.92
CA GLU A 97 -17.28 -17.71 -24.22
C GLU A 97 -16.88 -16.69 -25.29
N GLU A 98 -16.72 -17.14 -26.54
CA GLU A 98 -16.18 -16.34 -27.65
C GLU A 98 -16.87 -14.97 -27.84
N HIS A 99 -18.18 -14.90 -27.54
CA HIS A 99 -18.96 -13.67 -27.66
C HIS A 99 -18.96 -12.77 -26.42
N GLU A 100 -18.58 -13.26 -25.25
CA GLU A 100 -18.61 -12.48 -24.00
C GLU A 100 -17.52 -11.41 -23.93
N GLY A 101 -16.31 -11.73 -24.37
CA GLY A 101 -15.17 -10.81 -24.35
C GLY A 101 -15.46 -9.49 -25.07
N PRO A 102 -15.90 -9.50 -26.34
CA PRO A 102 -16.24 -8.27 -27.07
C PRO A 102 -17.36 -7.45 -26.40
N VAL A 103 -18.37 -8.12 -25.83
CA VAL A 103 -19.46 -7.43 -25.12
C VAL A 103 -18.95 -6.72 -23.87
N ARG A 104 -18.12 -7.40 -23.06
CA ARG A 104 -17.51 -6.82 -21.85
C ARG A 104 -16.57 -5.67 -22.21
N ALA A 105 -15.73 -5.82 -23.22
CA ALA A 105 -14.81 -4.78 -23.69
C ALA A 105 -15.56 -3.52 -24.12
N ARG A 106 -16.59 -3.64 -24.96
CA ARG A 106 -17.40 -2.49 -25.40
C ARG A 106 -18.17 -1.82 -24.27
N LYS A 107 -18.72 -2.60 -23.34
CA LYS A 107 -19.37 -2.06 -22.13
C LYS A 107 -18.38 -1.26 -21.28
N MET A 108 -17.14 -1.76 -21.14
CA MET A 108 -16.09 -1.08 -20.42
C MET A 108 -15.66 0.21 -21.14
N LEU A 109 -15.44 0.20 -22.45
CA LEU A 109 -15.11 1.40 -23.23
C LEU A 109 -16.13 2.52 -22.99
N ARG A 110 -17.43 2.22 -23.09
CA ARG A 110 -18.49 3.20 -22.82
C ARG A 110 -18.41 3.73 -21.37
N ARG A 111 -18.15 2.86 -20.40
CA ARG A 111 -18.02 3.24 -19.00
C ARG A 111 -16.82 4.16 -18.73
N LEU A 112 -15.74 3.99 -19.51
CA LEU A 112 -14.56 4.83 -19.46
C LEU A 112 -14.72 6.15 -20.23
N GLY A 113 -15.78 6.30 -21.04
CA GLY A 113 -16.03 7.46 -21.88
C GLY A 113 -15.34 7.39 -23.24
N PHE A 114 -14.90 6.21 -23.67
CA PHE A 114 -14.41 5.99 -25.03
C PHE A 114 -15.59 5.79 -25.99
N GLU A 115 -15.45 6.34 -27.18
CA GLU A 115 -16.32 5.94 -28.28
C GLU A 115 -15.95 4.53 -28.74
N PRO A 116 -16.94 3.68 -29.10
CA PRO A 116 -16.65 2.37 -29.65
C PRO A 116 -15.90 2.52 -30.99
N GLY A 117 -14.82 1.78 -31.16
CA GLY A 117 -14.06 1.75 -32.41
C GLY A 117 -12.58 1.42 -32.20
N ASP A 118 -11.86 1.42 -33.30
CA ASP A 118 -10.45 1.03 -33.39
C ASP A 118 -9.49 2.18 -33.03
N GLN A 119 -9.81 2.95 -32.00
CA GLN A 119 -8.95 4.07 -31.59
C GLN A 119 -7.57 3.55 -31.17
N GLN A 120 -6.53 4.01 -31.86
CA GLN A 120 -5.15 3.64 -31.57
C GLN A 120 -4.69 4.21 -30.23
N VAL A 121 -4.11 3.37 -29.37
CA VAL A 121 -3.61 3.78 -28.05
C VAL A 121 -2.48 4.82 -28.18
N SER A 122 -1.68 4.74 -29.25
CA SER A 122 -0.61 5.69 -29.54
C SER A 122 -1.10 7.13 -29.73
N THR A 123 -2.34 7.34 -30.14
CA THR A 123 -2.95 8.67 -30.34
C THR A 123 -3.59 9.24 -29.07
N LEU A 124 -3.70 8.45 -28.01
CA LEU A 124 -4.30 8.88 -26.75
C LEU A 124 -3.37 9.80 -25.96
N SER A 125 -3.94 10.81 -25.28
CA SER A 125 -3.21 11.54 -24.25
C SER A 125 -2.86 10.65 -23.06
N GLY A 126 -1.90 11.09 -22.21
CA GLY A 126 -1.51 10.33 -21.02
C GLY A 126 -2.69 9.99 -20.10
N GLY A 127 -3.61 10.95 -19.89
CA GLY A 127 -4.81 10.73 -19.08
C GLY A 127 -5.77 9.68 -19.70
N TRP A 128 -5.95 9.67 -20.99
CA TRP A 128 -6.77 8.67 -21.67
C TRP A 128 -6.11 7.29 -21.67
N ARG A 129 -4.77 7.21 -21.80
CA ARG A 129 -4.03 5.94 -21.62
C ARG A 129 -4.21 5.40 -20.20
N LYS A 130 -4.11 6.25 -19.18
CA LYS A 130 -4.34 5.84 -17.79
C LYS A 130 -5.78 5.35 -17.58
N ARG A 131 -6.79 6.03 -18.14
CA ARG A 131 -8.19 5.54 -18.10
C ARG A 131 -8.33 4.16 -18.74
N LEU A 132 -7.69 3.96 -19.89
CA LEU A 132 -7.70 2.66 -20.57
C LEU A 132 -7.02 1.57 -19.72
N ALA A 133 -5.85 1.87 -19.13
CA ALA A 133 -5.14 0.93 -18.26
C ALA A 133 -5.98 0.52 -17.03
N ILE A 134 -6.67 1.50 -16.41
CA ILE A 134 -7.65 1.23 -15.34
C ILE A 134 -8.77 0.31 -15.87
N GLY A 135 -9.26 0.57 -17.08
CA GLY A 135 -10.26 -0.28 -17.74
C GLY A 135 -9.79 -1.71 -17.98
N CYS A 136 -8.55 -1.89 -18.40
CA CYS A 136 -7.95 -3.22 -18.60
C CYS A 136 -7.86 -4.03 -17.28
N ALA A 137 -7.58 -3.36 -16.17
CA ALA A 137 -7.61 -4.01 -14.88
C ALA A 137 -9.04 -4.36 -14.43
N LEU A 138 -10.01 -3.50 -14.73
CA LEU A 138 -11.40 -3.62 -14.27
C LEU A 138 -12.28 -4.51 -15.13
N VAL A 139 -11.96 -4.68 -16.42
CA VAL A 139 -12.75 -5.55 -17.31
C VAL A 139 -12.69 -7.02 -16.85
N GLN A 140 -11.69 -7.36 -16.05
CA GLN A 140 -11.51 -8.65 -15.40
C GLN A 140 -12.44 -8.87 -14.20
N GLU A 141 -13.19 -7.84 -13.79
CA GLU A 141 -14.11 -7.87 -12.64
C GLU A 141 -13.43 -8.36 -11.34
N PRO A 142 -12.31 -7.73 -10.91
CA PRO A 142 -11.58 -8.21 -9.75
C PRO A 142 -12.33 -7.95 -8.44
N ASP A 143 -12.18 -8.87 -7.45
CA ASP A 143 -12.62 -8.66 -6.07
C ASP A 143 -11.69 -7.68 -5.34
N LEU A 144 -10.38 -7.70 -5.69
CA LEU A 144 -9.36 -6.80 -5.17
C LEU A 144 -8.55 -6.19 -6.31
N LEU A 145 -8.54 -4.86 -6.40
CA LEU A 145 -7.72 -4.10 -7.35
C LEU A 145 -6.55 -3.43 -6.63
N LEU A 146 -5.32 -3.75 -7.04
CA LEU A 146 -4.11 -3.08 -6.58
C LEU A 146 -3.72 -2.02 -7.60
N MET A 147 -3.53 -0.76 -7.17
CA MET A 147 -3.22 0.36 -8.07
C MET A 147 -2.00 1.12 -7.58
N ASP A 148 -0.99 1.24 -8.42
CA ASP A 148 0.21 2.01 -8.11
C ASP A 148 0.16 3.37 -8.77
N GLU A 149 -0.01 4.43 -7.95
CA GLU A 149 -0.11 5.84 -8.36
C GLU A 149 -1.12 6.08 -9.51
N PRO A 150 -2.41 5.69 -9.36
CA PRO A 150 -3.38 5.77 -10.44
C PRO A 150 -3.74 7.19 -10.86
N THR A 151 -3.41 8.20 -10.05
CA THR A 151 -3.63 9.62 -10.35
C THR A 151 -2.54 10.25 -11.22
N ASN A 152 -1.40 9.58 -11.40
CA ASN A 152 -0.32 10.08 -12.23
C ASN A 152 -0.78 10.24 -13.69
N HIS A 153 -0.38 11.36 -14.31
CA HIS A 153 -0.74 11.74 -15.67
C HIS A 153 -2.22 12.08 -15.90
N LEU A 154 -3.06 12.06 -14.86
CA LEU A 154 -4.43 12.55 -14.93
C LEU A 154 -4.45 14.07 -14.71
N ASP A 155 -5.25 14.77 -15.49
CA ASP A 155 -5.67 16.14 -15.20
C ASP A 155 -6.75 16.15 -14.11
N LEU A 156 -7.16 17.34 -13.67
CA LEU A 156 -8.16 17.49 -12.62
C LEU A 156 -9.48 16.76 -12.97
N ALA A 157 -9.93 16.86 -14.22
CA ALA A 157 -11.14 16.18 -14.68
C ALA A 157 -10.98 14.65 -14.65
N GLY A 158 -9.78 14.15 -14.95
CA GLY A 158 -9.42 12.73 -14.83
C GLY A 158 -9.42 12.24 -13.39
N ILE A 159 -8.88 13.03 -12.46
CA ILE A 159 -8.89 12.70 -11.01
C ILE A 159 -10.33 12.67 -10.49
N GLU A 160 -11.15 13.69 -10.79
CA GLU A 160 -12.56 13.71 -10.40
C GLU A 160 -13.38 12.56 -11.00
N TRP A 161 -13.04 12.16 -12.23
CA TRP A 161 -13.65 10.97 -12.84
C TRP A 161 -13.27 9.71 -12.05
N LEU A 162 -11.98 9.54 -11.71
CA LEU A 162 -11.51 8.37 -10.96
C LEU A 162 -12.11 8.31 -9.55
N GLU A 163 -12.19 9.45 -8.85
CA GLU A 163 -12.86 9.57 -7.55
C GLU A 163 -14.32 9.05 -7.62
N ARG A 164 -15.10 9.60 -8.57
CA ARG A 164 -16.51 9.20 -8.77
C ARG A 164 -16.64 7.74 -9.15
N PHE A 165 -15.68 7.24 -9.91
CA PHE A 165 -15.64 5.84 -10.33
C PHE A 165 -15.38 4.91 -9.15
N LEU A 166 -14.36 5.19 -8.33
CA LEU A 166 -14.00 4.39 -7.15
C LEU A 166 -15.06 4.49 -6.04
N ALA A 167 -15.66 5.66 -5.84
CA ALA A 167 -16.73 5.84 -4.85
C ALA A 167 -17.96 4.95 -5.10
N ARG A 168 -18.23 4.61 -6.38
CA ARG A 168 -19.35 3.75 -6.80
C ARG A 168 -18.97 2.28 -6.96
N SER A 169 -17.70 1.94 -6.76
CA SER A 169 -17.21 0.58 -6.93
C SER A 169 -17.71 -0.34 -5.82
N ARG A 170 -17.92 -1.61 -6.16
CA ARG A 170 -18.26 -2.68 -5.22
C ARG A 170 -17.06 -3.58 -4.89
N PHE A 171 -15.97 -3.44 -5.64
CA PHE A 171 -14.73 -4.16 -5.40
C PHE A 171 -13.89 -3.46 -4.33
N SER A 172 -13.05 -4.23 -3.66
CA SER A 172 -12.04 -3.71 -2.74
C SER A 172 -10.82 -3.21 -3.51
N PHE A 173 -10.13 -2.23 -2.96
CA PHE A 173 -8.89 -1.79 -3.60
C PHE A 173 -7.82 -1.38 -2.59
N VAL A 174 -6.57 -1.51 -3.03
CA VAL A 174 -5.40 -0.91 -2.41
C VAL A 174 -4.75 0.00 -3.43
N LEU A 175 -4.53 1.26 -3.08
CA LEU A 175 -3.88 2.19 -3.98
C LEU A 175 -2.79 3.00 -3.27
N THR A 176 -1.71 3.31 -4.00
CA THR A 176 -0.75 4.33 -3.59
C THR A 176 -1.15 5.67 -4.20
N SER A 177 -0.99 6.74 -3.46
CA SER A 177 -1.10 8.10 -3.99
C SER A 177 -0.39 9.11 -3.09
N HIS A 178 0.13 10.16 -3.70
CA HIS A 178 0.63 11.34 -3.00
C HIS A 178 -0.43 12.43 -2.84
N ASP A 179 -1.58 12.28 -3.48
CA ASP A 179 -2.70 13.22 -3.40
C ASP A 179 -3.56 12.93 -2.15
N ARG A 180 -3.40 13.79 -1.14
CA ARG A 180 -4.11 13.70 0.14
C ARG A 180 -5.61 13.92 -0.01
N TYR A 181 -6.03 14.81 -0.91
CA TYR A 181 -7.44 15.09 -1.16
C TYR A 181 -8.14 13.92 -1.85
N PHE A 182 -7.44 13.28 -2.77
CA PHE A 182 -7.90 12.07 -3.41
C PHE A 182 -8.07 10.94 -2.38
N LEU A 183 -7.06 10.70 -1.53
CA LEU A 183 -7.11 9.69 -0.47
C LEU A 183 -8.25 9.94 0.51
N GLU A 184 -8.47 11.20 0.92
CA GLU A 184 -9.57 11.60 1.81
C GLU A 184 -10.94 11.19 1.26
N ARG A 185 -11.12 11.28 -0.05
CA ARG A 185 -12.42 11.00 -0.70
C ARG A 185 -12.66 9.54 -1.02
N VAL A 186 -11.60 8.77 -1.32
CA VAL A 186 -11.78 7.42 -1.85
C VAL A 186 -11.46 6.32 -0.84
N ALA A 187 -10.59 6.56 0.14
CA ALA A 187 -10.17 5.55 1.10
C ALA A 187 -11.05 5.50 2.35
N ASN A 188 -11.22 4.30 2.92
CA ASN A 188 -11.84 4.07 4.22
C ASN A 188 -10.88 3.42 5.22
N ARG A 189 -9.64 3.17 4.80
CA ARG A 189 -8.53 2.70 5.63
C ARG A 189 -7.24 3.25 5.06
N ILE A 190 -6.38 3.81 5.92
CA ILE A 190 -5.06 4.29 5.54
C ILE A 190 -3.99 3.43 6.19
N VAL A 191 -3.00 3.03 5.41
CA VAL A 191 -1.84 2.25 5.85
C VAL A 191 -0.57 3.01 5.48
N GLU A 192 0.21 3.42 6.49
CA GLU A 192 1.52 4.03 6.28
C GLU A 192 2.63 3.00 6.53
N ILE A 193 3.41 2.68 5.50
CA ILE A 193 4.63 1.89 5.65
C ILE A 193 5.76 2.81 6.12
N ASN A 194 6.32 2.53 7.30
CA ASN A 194 7.44 3.31 7.82
C ASN A 194 8.19 2.49 8.89
N PRO A 195 9.53 2.37 8.81
CA PRO A 195 10.34 1.63 9.80
C PRO A 195 10.24 2.14 11.24
N ARG A 196 9.74 3.37 11.44
CA ARG A 196 9.53 3.92 12.79
C ARG A 196 8.41 3.22 13.57
N TYR A 197 7.51 2.50 12.90
CA TYR A 197 6.46 1.76 13.55
C TYR A 197 6.97 0.38 13.97
N PRO A 198 6.60 -0.14 15.14
CA PRO A 198 7.08 -1.44 15.64
C PRO A 198 6.80 -2.60 14.69
N GLU A 199 5.67 -2.55 13.97
CA GLU A 199 5.25 -3.55 13.00
C GLU A 199 5.65 -3.20 11.56
N GLY A 200 6.47 -2.14 11.37
CA GLY A 200 6.85 -1.63 10.06
C GLY A 200 5.77 -0.80 9.37
N PHE A 201 4.56 -0.70 9.93
CA PHE A 201 3.45 0.09 9.40
C PHE A 201 2.50 0.57 10.49
N LEU A 202 1.73 1.61 10.18
CA LEU A 202 0.57 2.06 10.96
C LEU A 202 -0.68 1.93 10.11
N SER A 203 -1.71 1.24 10.61
CA SER A 203 -2.99 1.07 9.94
C SER A 203 -4.11 1.72 10.74
N VAL A 204 -4.90 2.56 10.06
CA VAL A 204 -6.02 3.30 10.66
C VAL A 204 -7.26 3.13 9.80
N ASN A 205 -8.34 2.64 10.40
CA ASN A 205 -9.66 2.65 9.78
C ASN A 205 -10.23 4.06 9.86
N GLY A 206 -10.69 4.59 8.74
CA GLY A 206 -11.20 5.93 8.56
C GLY A 206 -10.58 6.61 7.34
N HIS A 207 -10.84 7.91 7.21
CA HIS A 207 -10.32 8.74 6.14
C HIS A 207 -8.89 9.22 6.43
N TYR A 208 -8.30 9.96 5.52
CA TYR A 208 -6.93 10.46 5.67
C TYR A 208 -6.78 11.44 6.85
N SER A 209 -7.82 12.23 7.13
CA SER A 209 -7.90 13.11 8.31
C SER A 209 -7.84 12.31 9.62
N ASP A 210 -8.60 11.23 9.75
CA ASP A 210 -8.58 10.34 10.93
C ASP A 210 -7.19 9.71 11.14
N PHE A 211 -6.55 9.35 10.03
CA PHE A 211 -5.18 8.83 10.05
C PHE A 211 -4.20 9.86 10.59
N LEU A 212 -4.28 11.14 10.17
CA LEU A 212 -3.38 12.19 10.64
C LEU A 212 -3.48 12.39 12.15
N GLU A 213 -4.69 12.43 12.70
CA GLU A 213 -4.92 12.58 14.14
C GLU A 213 -4.31 11.41 14.93
N LYS A 214 -4.58 10.17 14.51
CA LYS A 214 -4.06 8.98 15.19
C LYS A 214 -2.55 8.85 15.04
N ARG A 215 -1.99 9.22 13.88
CA ARG A 215 -0.56 9.26 13.66
C ARG A 215 0.12 10.26 14.61
N GLU A 216 -0.41 11.46 14.74
CA GLU A 216 0.13 12.48 15.64
C GLU A 216 0.10 12.02 17.10
N ALA A 217 -1.03 11.48 17.57
CA ALA A 217 -1.16 10.93 18.90
C ALA A 217 -0.16 9.78 19.16
N PHE A 218 0.04 8.89 18.18
CA PHE A 218 1.02 7.82 18.25
C PHE A 218 2.45 8.36 18.40
N LEU A 219 2.84 9.33 17.56
CA LEU A 219 4.17 9.94 17.60
C LEU A 219 4.43 10.69 18.93
N GLN A 220 3.45 11.44 19.42
CA GLN A 220 3.54 12.12 20.72
C GLN A 220 3.75 11.11 21.86
N THR A 221 3.04 9.98 21.83
CA THR A 221 3.20 8.91 22.82
C THR A 221 4.61 8.29 22.75
N GLN A 222 5.11 8.02 21.55
CA GLN A 222 6.46 7.51 21.34
C GLN A 222 7.53 8.49 21.87
N ASP A 223 7.40 9.78 21.54
CA ASP A 223 8.33 10.81 21.98
C ASP A 223 8.31 10.94 23.51
N ALA A 224 7.14 10.92 24.14
CA ALA A 224 7.01 10.95 25.60
C ALA A 224 7.67 9.73 26.27
N GLN A 225 7.48 8.52 25.72
CA GLN A 225 8.12 7.29 26.21
C GLN A 225 9.64 7.36 26.05
N ARG A 226 10.12 7.82 24.91
CA ARG A 226 11.56 7.99 24.63
C ARG A 226 12.19 9.00 25.58
N GLN A 227 11.49 10.10 25.87
CA GLN A 227 11.97 11.13 26.81
C GLN A 227 11.97 10.63 28.26
N ALA A 228 10.95 9.87 28.66
CA ALA A 228 10.90 9.24 29.97
C ALA A 228 12.06 8.25 30.17
N LEU A 229 12.32 7.39 29.17
CA LEU A 229 13.44 6.44 29.18
C LEU A 229 14.79 7.17 29.21
N ALA A 230 14.98 8.22 28.40
CA ALA A 230 16.20 9.03 28.41
C ALA A 230 16.46 9.69 29.78
N ASN A 231 15.42 10.20 30.44
CA ASN A 231 15.53 10.78 31.77
C ASN A 231 15.85 9.72 32.85
N GLU A 232 15.30 8.51 32.71
CA GLU A 232 15.59 7.38 33.58
C GLU A 232 17.05 6.94 33.42
N VAL A 233 17.52 6.74 32.17
CA VAL A 233 18.91 6.38 31.87
C VAL A 233 19.87 7.47 32.41
N ARG A 234 19.55 8.75 32.25
CA ARG A 234 20.39 9.84 32.77
C ARG A 234 20.53 9.73 34.29
N ARG A 235 19.44 9.47 35.01
CA ARG A 235 19.47 9.28 36.48
C ARG A 235 20.28 8.06 36.89
N GLU A 236 20.21 6.96 36.14
CA GLU A 236 21.02 5.77 36.42
C GLU A 236 22.51 6.01 36.14
N ILE A 237 22.85 6.74 35.07
CA ILE A 237 24.25 7.12 34.75
C ILE A 237 24.82 8.01 35.87
N GLU A 238 24.04 9.00 36.33
CA GLU A 238 24.46 9.86 37.46
C GLU A 238 24.68 9.06 38.77
N TRP A 239 23.80 8.09 39.04
CA TRP A 239 23.95 7.22 40.20
C TRP A 239 25.21 6.32 40.06
N LEU A 240 25.49 5.74 38.90
CA LEU A 240 26.71 4.98 38.63
C LEU A 240 27.96 5.81 38.81
N ARG A 241 27.98 7.08 38.35
CA ARG A 241 29.11 8.02 38.52
C ARG A 241 29.42 8.35 39.99
N ARG A 242 28.44 8.33 40.88
CA ARG A 242 28.62 8.56 42.34
C ARG A 242 29.26 7.38 43.08
N GLY A 243 29.61 6.31 42.40
CA GLY A 243 30.33 5.16 42.93
C GLY A 243 29.53 4.37 43.96
N PRO A 244 28.47 3.66 43.58
CA PRO A 244 27.69 2.86 44.50
C PRO A 244 28.57 1.80 45.18
N LYS A 245 28.55 1.70 46.50
CA LYS A 245 29.26 0.67 47.25
C LYS A 245 28.74 -0.71 46.84
N ALA A 246 29.57 -1.46 46.08
CA ALA A 246 29.21 -2.74 45.40
C ALA A 246 29.00 -3.92 46.39
N ARG A 247 28.62 -3.70 47.66
CA ARG A 247 28.53 -4.74 48.69
C ARG A 247 27.16 -5.40 48.86
N SER A 248 26.19 -5.14 48.00
CA SER A 248 24.89 -5.83 48.07
C SER A 248 24.47 -6.41 46.73
N SER A 249 23.82 -7.57 46.73
CA SER A 249 23.22 -8.22 45.55
C SER A 249 22.26 -7.29 44.79
N LYS A 250 21.59 -6.36 45.49
CA LYS A 250 20.75 -5.30 44.91
C LYS A 250 21.51 -4.31 44.02
N ALA A 251 22.79 -3.99 44.38
CA ALA A 251 23.59 -3.08 43.56
C ALA A 251 24.02 -3.73 42.24
N GLY A 252 24.36 -5.01 42.25
CA GLY A 252 24.68 -5.77 41.00
C GLY A 252 23.52 -5.86 40.04
N TYR A 253 22.32 -6.15 40.53
CA TYR A 253 21.09 -6.20 39.70
C TYR A 253 20.81 -4.83 39.05
N ARG A 254 20.90 -3.75 39.84
CA ARG A 254 20.64 -2.38 39.34
C ARG A 254 21.65 -1.92 38.30
N ILE A 255 22.92 -2.32 38.45
CA ILE A 255 23.96 -2.04 37.44
C ILE A 255 23.67 -2.78 36.13
N ALA A 256 23.26 -4.05 36.18
CA ALA A 256 22.90 -4.82 35.01
C ALA A 256 21.66 -4.23 34.29
N GLU A 257 20.65 -3.79 35.07
CA GLU A 257 19.45 -3.14 34.54
C GLU A 257 19.76 -1.77 33.89
N ALA A 258 20.65 -0.97 34.47
CA ALA A 258 21.13 0.29 33.91
C ALA A 258 21.83 0.07 32.55
N HIS A 259 22.68 -0.94 32.45
CA HIS A 259 23.34 -1.29 31.17
C HIS A 259 22.34 -1.75 30.10
N ARG A 260 21.31 -2.53 30.47
CA ARG A 260 20.25 -2.94 29.55
C ARG A 260 19.49 -1.72 29.00
N LYS A 261 19.06 -0.79 29.86
CA LYS A 261 18.35 0.44 29.49
C LYS A 261 19.19 1.38 28.63
N ILE A 262 20.52 1.43 28.85
CA ILE A 262 21.44 2.20 28.00
C ILE A 262 21.46 1.59 26.58
N GLY A 263 21.48 0.25 26.49
CA GLY A 263 21.42 -0.45 25.20
C GLY A 263 20.11 -0.29 24.44
N GLU A 264 18.99 -0.11 25.15
CA GLU A 264 17.66 0.15 24.54
C GLU A 264 17.52 1.58 23.98
N LEU A 265 18.39 2.51 24.37
CA LEU A 265 18.37 3.91 23.94
C LEU A 265 19.34 4.18 22.77
N SER A 266 20.27 3.25 22.50
CA SER A 266 21.26 3.32 21.42
C SER A 266 20.71 2.77 20.11
#